data_6b93a9ea040ec14a5b770a8d45e7d0f7
#
_entry.id   6b93a9ea040ec14a5b770a8d45e7d0f7
#
_cell.length_a   1.000
_cell.length_b   1.000
_cell.length_c   1.000
_cell.angle_alpha   90.00
_cell.angle_beta   90.00
_cell.angle_gamma   90.00
#
_symmetry.space_group_name_H-M   'P 1'
#
loop_
_entity.id
_entity.type
_entity.pdbx_description
1 polymer ?
#
loop_
_entity_poly.entity_id
_entity_poly.type
_entity_poly.pdbx_seq_one_letter_code
_entity_poly.pdbx_strand_id
1 'polypeptide(L)'
;MAATARSDAGTTGRLVRSGLLLGGAIAAANVLNAVFQVVLARALTPGEYSLAVTLFAAVMVLGVPALAVQTAVARDVAERLAVDDAPGAGLVLRESSRSLLYVSAALVPAALALAIPAALALNVQHPLPLVATAAVIAFSLALSVVWGGLQGEERFVPFSLGQLGHVVLKFAFGLSLALTGAGVAGVMFGLAAAAGVTLVFAGLPLRQLWLAARPLPLARRRLLTRFSVSTAVALGVFISLTTIDLLVSRASFSPDVAGGYAAVSVAARAILLVPAVVTTVLFPHVVTLGERVRERRALLGALATTAALGTLMTLVFAAAPRELLDVAFGKGYGLAASWLAPLAAAMTVYSLAYVYLFHFLAVGRTRYWLVAVLVLGGQVVLYGFFHQRPAQLIAVQIVSAAVLAVASEVYDRRAEV
;
A
#
# COMPACT_ATOMS: atom_id res chain seq x y z
N MET A 1 -43.38 -1.95 -18.50
CA MET A 1 -42.72 -2.58 -17.31
C MET A 1 -41.76 -3.72 -17.64
N ALA A 2 -41.88 -4.50 -18.71
CA ALA A 2 -40.91 -5.59 -19.01
C ALA A 2 -39.61 -5.16 -19.65
N ALA A 3 -39.51 -3.97 -20.24
CA ALA A 3 -38.27 -3.45 -20.88
C ALA A 3 -37.29 -2.84 -19.87
N THR A 4 -37.77 -2.22 -18.80
CA THR A 4 -36.91 -1.65 -17.72
C THR A 4 -36.24 -2.74 -16.87
N ALA A 5 -36.94 -3.85 -16.59
CA ALA A 5 -36.36 -4.97 -15.82
C ALA A 5 -35.23 -5.73 -16.57
N ARG A 6 -35.27 -5.77 -17.92
CA ARG A 6 -34.16 -6.36 -18.70
C ARG A 6 -32.91 -5.49 -18.79
N SER A 7 -33.06 -4.19 -18.76
CA SER A 7 -31.94 -3.23 -18.74
C SER A 7 -31.18 -3.31 -17.41
N ASP A 8 -31.88 -3.44 -16.27
CA ASP A 8 -31.25 -3.54 -14.94
C ASP A 8 -30.50 -4.85 -14.73
N ALA A 9 -31.03 -5.99 -15.20
CA ALA A 9 -30.35 -7.27 -15.10
C ALA A 9 -29.02 -7.32 -15.91
N GLY A 10 -29.01 -6.68 -17.08
CA GLY A 10 -27.78 -6.58 -17.90
C GLY A 10 -26.72 -5.66 -17.31
N THR A 11 -27.13 -4.61 -16.62
CA THR A 11 -26.23 -3.66 -15.95
C THR A 11 -25.64 -4.27 -14.68
N THR A 12 -26.47 -4.91 -13.87
CA THR A 12 -26.04 -5.62 -12.65
C THR A 12 -25.06 -6.76 -12.98
N GLY A 13 -25.33 -7.55 -14.03
CA GLY A 13 -24.43 -8.63 -14.47
C GLY A 13 -23.06 -8.10 -14.94
N ARG A 14 -23.03 -6.96 -15.63
CA ARG A 14 -21.77 -6.28 -16.04
C ARG A 14 -21.00 -5.77 -14.83
N LEU A 15 -21.64 -5.12 -13.88
CA LEU A 15 -21.00 -4.60 -12.67
C LEU A 15 -20.40 -5.72 -11.81
N VAL A 16 -21.13 -6.81 -11.60
CA VAL A 16 -20.63 -8.00 -10.87
C VAL A 16 -19.42 -8.61 -11.58
N ARG A 17 -19.48 -8.79 -12.90
CA ARG A 17 -18.37 -9.33 -13.68
C ARG A 17 -17.14 -8.42 -13.64
N SER A 18 -17.32 -7.11 -13.75
CA SER A 18 -16.22 -6.14 -13.64
C SER A 18 -15.62 -6.12 -12.24
N GLY A 19 -16.46 -6.21 -11.20
CA GLY A 19 -15.98 -6.30 -9.81
C GLY A 19 -15.18 -7.58 -9.53
N LEU A 20 -15.62 -8.73 -10.05
CA LEU A 20 -14.91 -10.00 -9.93
C LEU A 20 -13.55 -9.96 -10.69
N LEU A 21 -13.52 -9.39 -11.89
CA LEU A 21 -12.30 -9.21 -12.66
C LEU A 21 -11.30 -8.30 -11.92
N LEU A 22 -11.78 -7.18 -11.39
CA LEU A 22 -10.97 -6.24 -10.63
C LEU A 22 -10.43 -6.88 -9.34
N GLY A 23 -11.28 -7.53 -8.56
CA GLY A 23 -10.90 -8.21 -7.32
C GLY A 23 -9.90 -9.34 -7.58
N GLY A 24 -10.14 -10.15 -8.60
CA GLY A 24 -9.23 -11.23 -9.02
C GLY A 24 -7.87 -10.71 -9.48
N ALA A 25 -7.84 -9.62 -10.25
CA ALA A 25 -6.60 -8.99 -10.69
C ALA A 25 -5.79 -8.41 -9.52
N ILE A 26 -6.44 -7.77 -8.56
CA ILE A 26 -5.79 -7.25 -7.35
C ILE A 26 -5.24 -8.40 -6.49
N ALA A 27 -6.01 -9.47 -6.31
CA ALA A 27 -5.55 -10.65 -5.57
C ALA A 27 -4.33 -11.29 -6.25
N ALA A 28 -4.38 -11.50 -7.57
CA ALA A 28 -3.25 -12.03 -8.34
C ALA A 28 -2.02 -11.11 -8.25
N ALA A 29 -2.19 -9.79 -8.34
CA ALA A 29 -1.11 -8.83 -8.18
C ALA A 29 -0.47 -8.91 -6.79
N ASN A 30 -1.26 -9.07 -5.71
CA ASN A 30 -0.75 -9.23 -4.36
C ASN A 30 0.03 -10.53 -4.17
N VAL A 31 -0.45 -11.65 -4.73
CA VAL A 31 0.27 -12.93 -4.72
C VAL A 31 1.60 -12.80 -5.47
N LEU A 32 1.60 -12.22 -6.68
CA LEU A 32 2.81 -11.99 -7.44
C LEU A 32 3.80 -11.07 -6.71
N ASN A 33 3.33 -10.04 -6.02
CA ASN A 33 4.17 -9.19 -5.18
C ASN A 33 4.82 -9.96 -4.02
N ALA A 34 4.09 -10.87 -3.38
CA ALA A 34 4.64 -11.72 -2.33
C ALA A 34 5.69 -12.69 -2.89
N VAL A 35 5.40 -13.33 -4.03
CA VAL A 35 6.36 -14.19 -4.74
C VAL A 35 7.61 -13.42 -5.15
N PHE A 36 7.46 -12.18 -5.64
CA PHE A 36 8.61 -11.31 -5.96
C PHE A 36 9.53 -11.08 -4.76
N GLN A 37 8.97 -10.81 -3.58
CA GLN A 37 9.73 -10.64 -2.34
C GLN A 37 10.51 -11.91 -1.96
N VAL A 38 9.85 -13.08 -2.06
CA VAL A 38 10.45 -14.39 -1.81
C VAL A 38 11.60 -14.69 -2.77
N VAL A 39 11.41 -14.43 -4.07
CA VAL A 39 12.44 -14.67 -5.08
C VAL A 39 13.62 -13.72 -4.90
N LEU A 40 13.37 -12.45 -4.56
CA LEU A 40 14.45 -11.50 -4.25
C LEU A 40 15.26 -11.91 -3.03
N ALA A 41 14.64 -12.45 -1.98
CA ALA A 41 15.35 -12.93 -0.80
C ALA A 41 16.34 -14.06 -1.12
N ARG A 42 16.07 -14.84 -2.16
CA ARG A 42 16.95 -15.90 -2.65
C ARG A 42 18.01 -15.44 -3.64
N ALA A 43 17.75 -14.33 -4.32
CA ALA A 43 18.66 -13.76 -5.33
C ALA A 43 19.67 -12.78 -4.71
N LEU A 44 19.38 -12.19 -3.57
CA LEU A 44 20.19 -11.20 -2.90
C LEU A 44 20.83 -11.77 -1.62
N THR A 45 21.93 -11.17 -1.18
CA THR A 45 22.46 -11.41 0.16
C THR A 45 21.48 -10.92 1.23
N PRO A 46 21.51 -11.44 2.47
CA PRO A 46 20.62 -10.97 3.54
C PRO A 46 20.68 -9.45 3.76
N GLY A 47 21.87 -8.88 3.70
CA GLY A 47 22.07 -7.43 3.83
C GLY A 47 21.47 -6.63 2.69
N GLU A 48 21.61 -7.09 1.45
CA GLU A 48 20.98 -6.46 0.28
C GLU A 48 19.46 -6.61 0.32
N TYR A 49 18.96 -7.79 0.71
CA TYR A 49 17.53 -8.01 0.88
C TYR A 49 16.92 -7.09 1.93
N SER A 50 17.59 -6.92 3.09
CA SER A 50 17.19 -5.94 4.09
C SER A 50 17.05 -4.54 3.50
N LEU A 51 18.03 -4.08 2.74
CA LEU A 51 17.99 -2.77 2.09
C LEU A 51 16.83 -2.68 1.07
N ALA A 52 16.65 -3.68 0.23
CA ALA A 52 15.57 -3.71 -0.76
C ALA A 52 14.19 -3.61 -0.08
N VAL A 53 13.94 -4.41 0.96
CA VAL A 53 12.67 -4.39 1.72
C VAL A 53 12.45 -3.05 2.44
N THR A 54 13.52 -2.47 2.99
CA THR A 54 13.48 -1.13 3.60
C THR A 54 13.10 -0.05 2.58
N LEU A 55 13.67 -0.10 1.39
CA LEU A 55 13.35 0.84 0.31
C LEU A 55 11.92 0.62 -0.23
N PHE A 56 11.44 -0.63 -0.29
CA PHE A 56 10.02 -0.90 -0.61
C PHE A 56 9.08 -0.31 0.44
N ALA A 57 9.42 -0.42 1.73
CA ALA A 57 8.66 0.22 2.79
C ALA A 57 8.64 1.75 2.63
N ALA A 58 9.78 2.37 2.31
CA ALA A 58 9.86 3.80 2.02
C ALA A 58 8.99 4.19 0.80
N VAL A 59 9.01 3.41 -0.30
CA VAL A 59 8.14 3.62 -1.47
C VAL A 59 6.67 3.52 -1.07
N MET A 60 6.29 2.56 -0.22
CA MET A 60 4.90 2.43 0.25
C MET A 60 4.45 3.64 1.07
N VAL A 61 5.25 4.10 2.01
CA VAL A 61 4.92 5.27 2.87
C VAL A 61 4.87 6.55 2.04
N LEU A 62 5.92 6.81 1.25
CA LEU A 62 6.03 8.02 0.42
C LEU A 62 5.10 7.98 -0.80
N GLY A 63 4.61 6.80 -1.18
CA GLY A 63 3.61 6.62 -2.23
C GLY A 63 2.16 6.89 -1.81
N VAL A 64 1.88 7.06 -0.51
CA VAL A 64 0.51 7.33 -0.02
C VAL A 64 -0.14 8.55 -0.69
N PRO A 65 0.55 9.69 -0.92
CA PRO A 65 -0.02 10.80 -1.68
C PRO A 65 -0.51 10.41 -3.07
N ALA A 66 0.13 9.41 -3.71
CA ALA A 66 -0.31 8.91 -5.01
C ALA A 66 -1.73 8.32 -4.96
N LEU A 67 -2.09 7.61 -3.88
CA LEU A 67 -3.43 7.06 -3.70
C LEU A 67 -4.48 8.17 -3.53
N ALA A 68 -4.14 9.26 -2.81
CA ALA A 68 -5.02 10.41 -2.68
C ALA A 68 -5.25 11.10 -4.03
N VAL A 69 -4.20 11.25 -4.83
CA VAL A 69 -4.31 11.80 -6.19
C VAL A 69 -5.14 10.89 -7.08
N GLN A 70 -4.91 9.58 -7.05
CA GLN A 70 -5.66 8.60 -7.82
C GLN A 70 -7.16 8.69 -7.54
N THR A 71 -7.56 8.71 -6.26
CA THR A 71 -8.98 8.79 -5.88
C THR A 71 -9.61 10.12 -6.25
N ALA A 72 -8.87 11.23 -6.12
CA ALA A 72 -9.33 12.56 -6.52
C ALA A 72 -9.54 12.67 -8.04
N VAL A 73 -8.55 12.18 -8.81
CA VAL A 73 -8.63 12.18 -10.28
C VAL A 73 -9.78 11.27 -10.76
N ALA A 74 -9.93 10.07 -10.16
CA ALA A 74 -11.02 9.16 -10.52
C ALA A 74 -12.40 9.81 -10.33
N ARG A 75 -12.59 10.46 -9.19
CA ARG A 75 -13.82 11.16 -8.88
C ARG A 75 -14.08 12.32 -9.85
N ASP A 76 -13.11 13.20 -10.03
CA ASP A 76 -13.25 14.40 -10.87
C ASP A 76 -13.50 14.04 -12.34
N VAL A 77 -12.84 12.97 -12.86
CA VAL A 77 -13.07 12.45 -14.21
C VAL A 77 -14.48 11.89 -14.33
N ALA A 78 -14.93 11.07 -13.37
CA ALA A 78 -16.27 10.49 -13.36
C ALA A 78 -17.37 11.57 -13.30
N GLU A 79 -17.23 12.58 -12.43
CA GLU A 79 -18.18 13.70 -12.30
C GLU A 79 -18.31 14.48 -13.62
N ARG A 80 -17.20 14.68 -14.36
CA ARG A 80 -17.22 15.36 -15.66
C ARG A 80 -17.86 14.53 -16.75
N LEU A 81 -17.52 13.25 -16.82
CA LEU A 81 -18.09 12.35 -17.82
C LEU A 81 -19.59 12.10 -17.60
N ALA A 82 -20.07 12.16 -16.36
CA ALA A 82 -21.49 12.05 -16.03
C ALA A 82 -22.35 13.19 -16.63
N VAL A 83 -21.73 14.32 -17.00
CA VAL A 83 -22.38 15.49 -17.65
C VAL A 83 -21.87 15.70 -19.09
N ASP A 84 -21.33 14.66 -19.73
CA ASP A 84 -20.77 14.67 -21.08
C ASP A 84 -19.65 15.72 -21.33
N ASP A 85 -18.95 16.17 -20.27
CA ASP A 85 -17.83 17.10 -20.33
C ASP A 85 -16.48 16.37 -20.52
N ALA A 86 -16.30 15.70 -21.66
CA ALA A 86 -15.04 15.04 -22.01
C ALA A 86 -13.84 16.01 -22.08
N PRO A 87 -13.98 17.26 -22.61
CA PRO A 87 -12.90 18.25 -22.55
C PRO A 87 -12.47 18.60 -21.12
N GLY A 88 -13.43 18.73 -20.20
CA GLY A 88 -13.16 18.96 -18.78
C GLY A 88 -12.47 17.77 -18.11
N ALA A 89 -12.88 16.56 -18.41
CA ALA A 89 -12.21 15.35 -17.92
C ALA A 89 -10.76 15.27 -18.41
N GLY A 90 -10.52 15.58 -19.70
CA GLY A 90 -9.17 15.67 -20.27
C GLY A 90 -8.30 16.73 -19.59
N LEU A 91 -8.89 17.91 -19.26
CA LEU A 91 -8.19 18.96 -18.53
C LEU A 91 -7.79 18.50 -17.12
N VAL A 92 -8.66 17.72 -16.43
CA VAL A 92 -8.32 17.08 -15.14
C VAL A 92 -7.05 16.28 -15.25
N LEU A 93 -6.98 15.36 -16.22
CA LEU A 93 -5.82 14.51 -16.43
C LEU A 93 -4.56 15.32 -16.73
N ARG A 94 -4.67 16.31 -17.62
CA ARG A 94 -3.54 17.14 -18.05
C ARG A 94 -2.96 17.97 -16.92
N GLU A 95 -3.80 18.66 -16.14
CA GLU A 95 -3.35 19.48 -15.01
C GLU A 95 -2.81 18.65 -13.86
N SER A 96 -3.44 17.51 -13.54
CA SER A 96 -2.93 16.59 -12.53
C SER A 96 -1.57 16.04 -12.93
N SER A 97 -1.40 15.61 -14.19
CA SER A 97 -0.10 15.15 -14.72
C SER A 97 0.96 16.25 -14.64
N ARG A 98 0.61 17.50 -15.03
CA ARG A 98 1.53 18.64 -14.96
C ARG A 98 1.93 18.98 -13.52
N SER A 99 0.98 18.97 -12.59
CA SER A 99 1.25 19.22 -11.17
C SER A 99 2.18 18.17 -10.58
N LEU A 100 1.94 16.89 -10.90
CA LEU A 100 2.81 15.80 -10.44
C LEU A 100 4.18 15.81 -11.11
N LEU A 101 4.28 16.27 -12.36
CA LEU A 101 5.58 16.48 -13.01
C LEU A 101 6.43 17.49 -12.22
N TYR A 102 5.84 18.62 -11.78
CA TYR A 102 6.55 19.59 -10.94
C TYR A 102 6.96 18.98 -9.58
N VAL A 103 6.05 18.23 -8.94
CA VAL A 103 6.38 17.52 -7.68
C VAL A 103 7.51 16.54 -7.90
N SER A 104 7.47 15.74 -8.96
CA SER A 104 8.52 14.78 -9.30
C SER A 104 9.85 15.48 -9.64
N ALA A 105 9.79 16.60 -10.36
CA ALA A 105 10.98 17.40 -10.66
C ALA A 105 11.62 18.01 -9.40
N ALA A 106 10.84 18.33 -8.37
CA ALA A 106 11.34 18.77 -7.08
C ALA A 106 11.85 17.60 -6.21
N LEU A 107 11.25 16.42 -6.33
CA LEU A 107 11.67 15.23 -5.59
C LEU A 107 13.07 14.74 -6.00
N VAL A 108 13.44 14.86 -7.28
CA VAL A 108 14.75 14.40 -7.77
C VAL A 108 15.90 15.14 -7.09
N PRO A 109 16.00 16.47 -7.10
CA PRO A 109 17.08 17.18 -6.41
C PRO A 109 17.02 16.99 -4.88
N ALA A 110 15.83 16.92 -4.29
CA ALA A 110 15.68 16.62 -2.87
C ALA A 110 16.22 15.22 -2.53
N ALA A 111 15.92 14.22 -3.35
CA ALA A 111 16.44 12.87 -3.18
C ALA A 111 17.97 12.82 -3.35
N LEU A 112 18.52 13.55 -4.31
CA LEU A 112 19.97 13.65 -4.50
C LEU A 112 20.65 14.31 -3.27
N ALA A 113 20.07 15.38 -2.74
CA ALA A 113 20.57 16.06 -1.56
C ALA A 113 20.50 15.18 -0.30
N LEU A 114 19.46 14.37 -0.17
CA LEU A 114 19.24 13.48 0.97
C LEU A 114 19.88 12.09 0.78
N ALA A 115 20.35 11.74 -0.41
CA ALA A 115 20.87 10.41 -0.70
C ALA A 115 22.11 10.07 0.13
N ILE A 116 23.02 11.01 0.34
CA ILE A 116 24.23 10.80 1.14
C ILE A 116 23.88 10.64 2.63
N PRO A 117 23.19 11.59 3.29
CA PRO A 117 22.83 11.42 4.70
C PRO A 117 21.95 10.18 4.94
N ALA A 118 21.03 9.84 4.02
CA ALA A 118 20.23 8.63 4.11
C ALA A 118 21.09 7.36 3.92
N ALA A 119 22.07 7.37 3.01
CA ALA A 119 23.00 6.26 2.84
C ALA A 119 23.81 6.02 4.12
N LEU A 120 24.29 7.08 4.76
CA LEU A 120 25.00 6.99 6.04
C LEU A 120 24.09 6.44 7.14
N ALA A 121 22.87 6.95 7.26
CA ALA A 121 21.91 6.51 8.27
C ALA A 121 21.45 5.05 8.10
N LEU A 122 21.39 4.56 6.86
CA LEU A 122 20.97 3.18 6.54
C LEU A 122 22.16 2.24 6.33
N ASN A 123 23.38 2.67 6.62
CA ASN A 123 24.62 1.89 6.40
C ASN A 123 24.71 1.34 4.96
N VAL A 124 24.49 2.21 3.96
CA VAL A 124 24.57 1.86 2.54
C VAL A 124 25.85 2.39 1.93
N GLN A 125 26.61 1.53 1.26
CA GLN A 125 27.92 1.91 0.69
C GLN A 125 27.82 2.92 -0.46
N HIS A 126 26.75 2.83 -1.27
CA HIS A 126 26.55 3.69 -2.44
C HIS A 126 25.15 4.30 -2.46
N PRO A 127 24.96 5.58 -2.79
CA PRO A 127 23.65 6.24 -2.78
C PRO A 127 22.72 5.84 -3.94
N LEU A 128 23.22 5.09 -4.94
CA LEU A 128 22.45 4.71 -6.13
C LEU A 128 21.09 4.05 -5.85
N PRO A 129 20.95 3.10 -4.91
CA PRO A 129 19.63 2.52 -4.59
C PRO A 129 18.62 3.56 -4.11
N LEU A 130 19.07 4.58 -3.38
CA LEU A 130 18.22 5.66 -2.86
C LEU A 130 17.74 6.58 -4.00
N VAL A 131 18.67 6.93 -4.91
CA VAL A 131 18.32 7.72 -6.12
C VAL A 131 17.33 6.97 -6.99
N ALA A 132 17.56 5.68 -7.23
CA ALA A 132 16.62 4.84 -7.98
C ALA A 132 15.25 4.74 -7.28
N THR A 133 15.22 4.72 -5.93
CA THR A 133 13.98 4.75 -5.15
C THR A 133 13.19 6.03 -5.41
N ALA A 134 13.86 7.18 -5.51
CA ALA A 134 13.20 8.44 -5.85
C ALA A 134 12.54 8.39 -7.24
N ALA A 135 13.19 7.75 -8.22
CA ALA A 135 12.61 7.53 -9.54
C ALA A 135 11.36 6.62 -9.46
N VAL A 136 11.40 5.55 -8.66
CA VAL A 136 10.22 4.70 -8.41
C VAL A 136 9.06 5.52 -7.86
N ILE A 137 9.31 6.38 -6.87
CA ILE A 137 8.29 7.24 -6.26
C ILE A 137 7.73 8.22 -7.30
N ALA A 138 8.59 8.87 -8.08
CA ALA A 138 8.19 9.82 -9.12
C ALA A 138 7.28 9.17 -10.17
N PHE A 139 7.66 8.00 -10.69
CA PHE A 139 6.82 7.25 -11.64
C PHE A 139 5.53 6.73 -10.99
N SER A 140 5.54 6.33 -9.72
CA SER A 140 4.35 5.90 -9.00
C SER A 140 3.34 7.05 -8.83
N LEU A 141 3.82 8.27 -8.57
CA LEU A 141 3.00 9.48 -8.57
C LEU A 141 2.38 9.74 -9.96
N ALA A 142 3.16 9.63 -11.03
CA ALA A 142 2.63 9.80 -12.39
C ALA A 142 1.58 8.73 -12.74
N LEU A 143 1.83 7.47 -12.38
CA LEU A 143 0.89 6.37 -12.56
C LEU A 143 -0.44 6.57 -11.84
N SER A 144 -0.46 7.27 -10.70
CA SER A 144 -1.68 7.54 -9.95
C SER A 144 -2.72 8.33 -10.76
N VAL A 145 -2.29 9.23 -11.65
CA VAL A 145 -3.18 9.96 -12.55
C VAL A 145 -3.79 9.02 -13.60
N VAL A 146 -2.96 8.12 -14.15
CA VAL A 146 -3.42 7.13 -15.14
C VAL A 146 -4.42 6.17 -14.51
N TRP A 147 -4.11 5.65 -13.33
CA TRP A 147 -5.02 4.78 -12.59
C TRP A 147 -6.33 5.49 -12.24
N GLY A 148 -6.26 6.73 -11.76
CA GLY A 148 -7.43 7.55 -11.48
C GLY A 148 -8.26 7.81 -12.74
N GLY A 149 -7.62 8.13 -13.86
CA GLY A 149 -8.29 8.34 -15.14
C GLY A 149 -9.03 7.10 -15.62
N LEU A 150 -8.38 5.93 -15.61
CA LEU A 150 -9.01 4.66 -16.01
C LEU A 150 -10.18 4.26 -15.10
N GLN A 151 -10.06 4.50 -13.80
CA GLN A 151 -11.15 4.27 -12.84
C GLN A 151 -12.31 5.23 -13.06
N GLY A 152 -12.03 6.53 -13.26
CA GLY A 152 -13.06 7.54 -13.50
C GLY A 152 -13.78 7.38 -14.84
N GLU A 153 -13.14 6.79 -15.85
CA GLU A 153 -13.71 6.42 -17.14
C GLU A 153 -14.38 5.04 -17.11
N GLU A 154 -14.42 4.37 -15.93
CA GLU A 154 -14.93 3.00 -15.73
C GLU A 154 -14.27 1.94 -16.64
N ARG A 155 -13.05 2.19 -17.09
CA ARG A 155 -12.26 1.24 -17.90
C ARG A 155 -11.55 0.21 -17.02
N PHE A 156 -12.31 -0.64 -16.38
CA PHE A 156 -11.80 -1.62 -15.41
C PHE A 156 -10.89 -2.69 -16.04
N VAL A 157 -11.12 -3.07 -17.31
CA VAL A 157 -10.26 -4.06 -17.99
C VAL A 157 -8.86 -3.51 -18.26
N PRO A 158 -8.66 -2.35 -18.91
CA PRO A 158 -7.35 -1.73 -19.03
C PRO A 158 -6.68 -1.44 -17.68
N PHE A 159 -7.44 -1.03 -16.68
CA PHE A 159 -6.94 -0.83 -15.31
C PHE A 159 -6.37 -2.14 -14.73
N SER A 160 -7.14 -3.23 -14.75
CA SER A 160 -6.75 -4.53 -14.20
C SER A 160 -5.54 -5.13 -14.94
N LEU A 161 -5.54 -5.07 -16.28
CA LEU A 161 -4.42 -5.54 -17.10
C LEU A 161 -3.16 -4.69 -16.87
N GLY A 162 -3.32 -3.38 -16.73
CA GLY A 162 -2.22 -2.47 -16.41
C GLY A 162 -1.60 -2.77 -15.05
N GLN A 163 -2.41 -3.01 -14.02
CA GLN A 163 -1.93 -3.38 -12.68
C GLN A 163 -1.18 -4.71 -12.68
N LEU A 164 -1.74 -5.75 -13.31
CA LEU A 164 -1.06 -7.03 -13.45
C LEU A 164 0.22 -6.91 -14.28
N GLY A 165 0.16 -6.21 -15.42
CA GLY A 165 1.33 -5.94 -16.27
C GLY A 165 2.43 -5.20 -15.51
N HIS A 166 2.07 -4.21 -14.67
CA HIS A 166 3.03 -3.52 -13.81
C HIS A 166 3.77 -4.48 -12.87
N VAL A 167 3.05 -5.40 -12.22
CA VAL A 167 3.69 -6.36 -11.32
C VAL A 167 4.56 -7.35 -12.09
N VAL A 168 4.14 -7.81 -13.25
CA VAL A 168 4.94 -8.70 -14.11
C VAL A 168 6.21 -8.00 -14.60
N LEU A 169 6.10 -6.74 -15.07
CA LEU A 169 7.27 -5.96 -15.50
C LEU A 169 8.22 -5.67 -14.33
N LYS A 170 7.67 -5.36 -13.15
CA LYS A 170 8.45 -5.19 -11.93
C LYS A 170 9.23 -6.46 -11.59
N PHE A 171 8.59 -7.62 -11.70
CA PHE A 171 9.22 -8.92 -11.50
C PHE A 171 10.33 -9.15 -12.54
N ALA A 172 10.02 -8.96 -13.82
CA ALA A 172 10.96 -9.17 -14.92
C ALA A 172 12.18 -8.25 -14.81
N PHE A 173 11.99 -6.93 -14.76
CA PHE A 173 13.10 -5.99 -14.76
C PHE A 173 13.84 -5.97 -13.41
N GLY A 174 13.11 -6.01 -12.28
CA GLY A 174 13.74 -5.99 -10.96
C GLY A 174 14.61 -7.20 -10.71
N LEU A 175 14.11 -8.41 -11.05
CA LEU A 175 14.88 -9.63 -10.89
C LEU A 175 16.03 -9.73 -11.90
N SER A 176 15.79 -9.42 -13.18
CA SER A 176 16.83 -9.48 -14.20
C SER A 176 18.02 -8.60 -13.85
N LEU A 177 17.76 -7.33 -13.45
CA LEU A 177 18.84 -6.41 -13.06
C LEU A 177 19.50 -6.80 -11.71
N ALA A 178 18.78 -7.44 -10.80
CA ALA A 178 19.39 -7.99 -9.59
C ALA A 178 20.41 -9.09 -9.94
N LEU A 179 20.06 -9.97 -10.87
CA LEU A 179 20.89 -11.10 -11.29
C LEU A 179 22.12 -10.69 -12.14
N THR A 180 22.16 -9.48 -12.70
CA THR A 180 23.36 -8.96 -13.39
C THR A 180 24.47 -8.49 -12.45
N GLY A 181 24.31 -8.62 -11.14
CA GLY A 181 25.26 -8.14 -10.13
C GLY A 181 25.07 -6.67 -9.75
N ALA A 182 24.03 -6.00 -10.28
CA ALA A 182 23.69 -4.61 -9.88
C ALA A 182 23.04 -4.51 -8.49
N GLY A 183 22.81 -5.65 -7.81
CA GLY A 183 22.29 -5.72 -6.46
C GLY A 183 20.99 -4.93 -6.26
N VAL A 184 20.86 -4.25 -5.12
CA VAL A 184 19.65 -3.47 -4.78
C VAL A 184 19.44 -2.29 -5.74
N ALA A 185 20.49 -1.66 -6.24
CA ALA A 185 20.37 -0.58 -7.22
C ALA A 185 19.67 -1.09 -8.49
N GLY A 186 20.07 -2.27 -8.98
CA GLY A 186 19.43 -2.93 -10.12
C GLY A 186 17.96 -3.21 -9.87
N VAL A 187 17.61 -3.74 -8.70
CA VAL A 187 16.19 -3.95 -8.31
C VAL A 187 15.42 -2.65 -8.42
N MET A 188 15.88 -1.56 -7.81
CA MET A 188 15.16 -0.30 -7.79
C MET A 188 15.08 0.37 -9.16
N PHE A 189 16.13 0.30 -9.98
CA PHE A 189 16.07 0.75 -11.39
C PHE A 189 15.10 -0.09 -12.21
N GLY A 190 15.06 -1.41 -11.99
CA GLY A 190 14.09 -2.30 -12.63
C GLY A 190 12.65 -1.94 -12.28
N LEU A 191 12.39 -1.59 -11.01
CA LEU A 191 11.08 -1.12 -10.58
C LEU A 191 10.72 0.23 -11.24
N ALA A 192 11.66 1.15 -11.32
CA ALA A 192 11.46 2.44 -11.98
C ALA A 192 11.18 2.25 -13.49
N ALA A 193 11.93 1.38 -14.16
CA ALA A 193 11.70 1.03 -15.57
C ALA A 193 10.32 0.39 -15.77
N ALA A 194 9.92 -0.55 -14.89
CA ALA A 194 8.59 -1.16 -14.91
C ALA A 194 7.48 -0.12 -14.80
N ALA A 195 7.64 0.83 -13.88
CA ALA A 195 6.68 1.90 -13.68
C ALA A 195 6.62 2.85 -14.90
N GLY A 196 7.78 3.19 -15.49
CA GLY A 196 7.85 4.01 -16.70
C GLY A 196 7.20 3.35 -17.92
N VAL A 197 7.49 2.06 -18.16
CA VAL A 197 6.87 1.26 -19.23
C VAL A 197 5.36 1.17 -19.01
N THR A 198 4.93 0.89 -17.78
CA THR A 198 3.50 0.82 -17.43
C THR A 198 2.80 2.16 -17.66
N LEU A 199 3.45 3.28 -17.31
CA LEU A 199 2.91 4.64 -17.52
C LEU A 199 2.55 4.88 -18.98
N VAL A 200 3.42 4.45 -19.91
CA VAL A 200 3.17 4.57 -21.35
C VAL A 200 2.00 3.69 -21.77
N PHE A 201 2.03 2.39 -21.49
CA PHE A 201 1.01 1.45 -21.96
C PHE A 201 -0.35 1.65 -21.31
N ALA A 202 -0.41 1.88 -20.00
CA ALA A 202 -1.65 2.15 -19.29
C ALA A 202 -2.24 3.53 -19.59
N GLY A 203 -1.42 4.47 -20.08
CA GLY A 203 -1.86 5.80 -20.53
C GLY A 203 -2.51 5.79 -21.92
N LEU A 204 -2.17 4.82 -22.79
CA LEU A 204 -2.69 4.76 -24.17
C LEU A 204 -4.23 4.80 -24.25
N PRO A 205 -5.00 4.08 -23.43
CA PRO A 205 -6.45 4.15 -23.46
C PRO A 205 -7.02 5.54 -23.19
N LEU A 206 -6.31 6.38 -22.39
CA LEU A 206 -6.74 7.73 -22.00
C LEU A 206 -6.35 8.81 -23.03
N ARG A 207 -5.63 8.44 -24.12
CA ARG A 207 -5.10 9.41 -25.10
C ARG A 207 -6.19 10.33 -25.68
N GLN A 208 -7.39 9.80 -25.92
CA GLN A 208 -8.49 10.57 -26.49
C GLN A 208 -8.98 11.67 -25.53
N LEU A 209 -9.07 11.36 -24.23
CA LEU A 209 -9.40 12.36 -23.22
C LEU A 209 -8.31 13.43 -23.09
N TRP A 210 -7.03 13.04 -23.10
CA TRP A 210 -5.93 14.02 -23.07
C TRP A 210 -5.92 14.94 -24.30
N LEU A 211 -6.25 14.43 -25.48
CA LEU A 211 -6.33 15.20 -26.71
C LEU A 211 -7.58 16.11 -26.74
N ALA A 212 -8.66 15.70 -26.09
CA ALA A 212 -9.89 16.51 -25.97
C ALA A 212 -9.75 17.67 -25.00
N ALA A 213 -8.70 17.70 -24.16
CA ALA A 213 -8.48 18.75 -23.17
C ALA A 213 -8.43 20.14 -23.79
N ARG A 214 -9.36 21.02 -23.39
CA ARG A 214 -9.38 22.44 -23.80
C ARG A 214 -9.08 23.33 -22.59
N PRO A 215 -8.37 24.46 -22.78
CA PRO A 215 -8.23 25.43 -21.71
C PRO A 215 -9.61 25.97 -21.32
N LEU A 216 -10.08 25.61 -20.14
CA LEU A 216 -11.27 26.20 -19.55
C LEU A 216 -10.82 27.30 -18.57
N PRO A 217 -11.60 28.39 -18.39
CA PRO A 217 -11.30 29.36 -17.34
C PRO A 217 -11.25 28.66 -16.00
N LEU A 218 -10.20 28.94 -15.25
CA LEU A 218 -9.87 28.34 -13.95
C LEU A 218 -11.01 28.56 -12.93
N ALA A 219 -12.02 27.73 -12.99
CA ALA A 219 -12.87 27.54 -11.83
C ALA A 219 -12.01 26.87 -10.76
N ARG A 220 -11.87 27.54 -9.63
CA ARG A 220 -11.01 27.25 -8.47
C ARG A 220 -11.09 25.76 -8.09
N ARG A 221 -10.13 24.98 -8.50
CA ARG A 221 -10.13 23.54 -8.36
C ARG A 221 -9.48 23.15 -7.04
N ARG A 222 -10.25 22.57 -6.15
CA ARG A 222 -9.71 21.82 -5.01
C ARG A 222 -9.52 20.36 -5.48
N LEU A 223 -8.36 20.03 -6.03
CA LEU A 223 -7.96 18.67 -6.41
C LEU A 223 -8.09 17.65 -5.27
N LEU A 224 -7.95 18.10 -4.03
CA LEU A 224 -8.04 17.25 -2.85
C LEU A 224 -9.19 17.73 -1.96
N THR A 225 -10.17 16.87 -1.74
CA THR A 225 -11.19 17.08 -0.72
C THR A 225 -10.61 16.78 0.67
N ARG A 226 -11.20 17.38 1.72
CA ARG A 226 -10.82 17.04 3.11
C ARG A 226 -10.92 15.53 3.38
N PHE A 227 -11.88 14.87 2.78
CA PHE A 227 -12.07 13.42 2.89
C PHE A 227 -10.89 12.65 2.27
N SER A 228 -10.48 12.98 1.04
CA SER A 228 -9.37 12.31 0.36
C SER A 228 -8.05 12.48 1.12
N VAL A 229 -7.79 13.68 1.65
CA VAL A 229 -6.60 13.96 2.46
C VAL A 229 -6.63 13.17 3.76
N SER A 230 -7.75 13.18 4.49
CA SER A 230 -7.88 12.45 5.76
C SER A 230 -7.72 10.93 5.56
N THR A 231 -8.30 10.38 4.50
CA THR A 231 -8.17 8.97 4.14
C THR A 231 -6.71 8.62 3.82
N ALA A 232 -6.04 9.44 2.99
CA ALA A 232 -4.64 9.22 2.65
C ALA A 232 -3.75 9.29 3.89
N VAL A 233 -3.93 10.29 4.75
CA VAL A 233 -3.17 10.40 6.00
C VAL A 233 -3.40 9.18 6.89
N ALA A 234 -4.65 8.75 7.08
CA ALA A 234 -4.96 7.59 7.92
C ALA A 234 -4.30 6.29 7.38
N LEU A 235 -4.37 6.05 6.07
CA LEU A 235 -3.71 4.91 5.43
C LEU A 235 -2.18 5.02 5.50
N GLY A 236 -1.62 6.20 5.25
CA GLY A 236 -0.18 6.43 5.31
C GLY A 236 0.38 6.23 6.70
N VAL A 237 -0.32 6.70 7.71
CA VAL A 237 0.05 6.47 9.11
C VAL A 237 -0.03 4.99 9.46
N PHE A 238 -1.08 4.29 9.02
CA PHE A 238 -1.20 2.84 9.25
C PHE A 238 -0.06 2.06 8.56
N ILE A 239 0.27 2.38 7.31
CA ILE A 239 1.40 1.80 6.60
C ILE A 239 2.71 2.10 7.36
N SER A 240 2.90 3.34 7.82
CA SER A 240 4.09 3.73 8.60
C SER A 240 4.19 2.93 9.91
N LEU A 241 3.10 2.80 10.67
CA LEU A 241 3.05 2.00 11.90
C LEU A 241 3.51 0.57 11.68
N THR A 242 3.14 -0.02 10.56
CA THR A 242 3.47 -1.41 10.24
C THR A 242 4.81 -1.61 9.53
N THR A 243 5.51 -0.54 9.11
CA THR A 243 6.72 -0.68 8.26
C THR A 243 7.96 0.08 8.76
N ILE A 244 7.80 1.05 9.67
CA ILE A 244 8.92 1.87 10.15
C ILE A 244 10.01 1.07 10.88
N ASP A 245 9.64 -0.07 11.45
CA ASP A 245 10.54 -1.04 12.07
C ASP A 245 11.66 -1.53 11.12
N LEU A 246 11.36 -1.61 9.82
CA LEU A 246 12.35 -1.99 8.80
C LEU A 246 13.46 -0.94 8.65
N LEU A 247 13.08 0.36 8.67
CA LEU A 247 14.05 1.44 8.61
C LEU A 247 14.94 1.43 9.86
N VAL A 248 14.31 1.26 11.05
CA VAL A 248 15.03 1.20 12.32
C VAL A 248 15.95 -0.03 12.37
N SER A 249 15.46 -1.20 11.94
CA SER A 249 16.25 -2.42 11.86
C SER A 249 17.48 -2.25 10.97
N ARG A 250 17.29 -1.66 9.79
CA ARG A 250 18.38 -1.43 8.83
C ARG A 250 19.42 -0.43 9.34
N ALA A 251 18.98 0.58 10.08
CA ALA A 251 19.86 1.59 10.66
C ALA A 251 20.65 1.08 11.88
N SER A 252 20.07 0.13 12.66
CA SER A 252 20.58 -0.25 13.97
C SER A 252 21.34 -1.58 13.99
N PHE A 253 21.07 -2.49 13.04
CA PHE A 253 21.63 -3.85 13.08
C PHE A 253 22.67 -4.09 11.99
N SER A 254 23.50 -5.13 12.21
CA SER A 254 24.36 -5.65 11.15
C SER A 254 23.52 -6.13 9.95
N PRO A 255 24.10 -6.13 8.73
CA PRO A 255 23.39 -6.53 7.51
C PRO A 255 22.67 -7.87 7.61
N ASP A 256 23.30 -8.87 8.23
CA ASP A 256 22.71 -10.21 8.36
C ASP A 256 21.52 -10.24 9.34
N VAL A 257 21.64 -9.56 10.49
CA VAL A 257 20.54 -9.45 11.47
C VAL A 257 19.38 -8.66 10.87
N ALA A 258 19.65 -7.56 10.18
CA ALA A 258 18.64 -6.77 9.49
C ALA A 258 17.96 -7.57 8.35
N GLY A 259 18.75 -8.42 7.66
CA GLY A 259 18.24 -9.36 6.64
C GLY A 259 17.26 -10.38 7.23
N GLY A 260 17.64 -11.00 8.34
CA GLY A 260 16.77 -11.92 9.08
C GLY A 260 15.48 -11.24 9.56
N TYR A 261 15.59 -10.02 10.10
CA TYR A 261 14.43 -9.24 10.52
C TYR A 261 13.52 -8.87 9.33
N ALA A 262 14.09 -8.49 8.19
CA ALA A 262 13.33 -8.16 6.98
C ALA A 262 12.53 -9.38 6.47
N ALA A 263 13.14 -10.57 6.44
CA ALA A 263 12.46 -11.81 6.02
C ALA A 263 11.28 -12.15 6.93
N VAL A 264 11.50 -12.10 8.24
CA VAL A 264 10.45 -12.31 9.25
C VAL A 264 9.35 -11.27 9.12
N SER A 265 9.72 -10.01 8.89
CA SER A 265 8.79 -8.90 8.76
C SER A 265 7.90 -9.03 7.52
N VAL A 266 8.47 -9.46 6.39
CA VAL A 266 7.72 -9.73 5.15
C VAL A 266 6.75 -10.90 5.36
N ALA A 267 7.21 -12.01 5.99
CA ALA A 267 6.36 -13.16 6.29
C ALA A 267 5.20 -12.78 7.23
N ALA A 268 5.49 -12.11 8.35
CA ALA A 268 4.49 -11.72 9.33
C ALA A 268 3.42 -10.77 8.74
N ARG A 269 3.81 -9.82 7.84
CA ARG A 269 2.89 -8.90 7.17
C ARG A 269 1.93 -9.57 6.20
N ALA A 270 2.16 -10.81 5.79
CA ALA A 270 1.18 -11.57 5.02
C ALA A 270 -0.18 -11.69 5.76
N ILE A 271 -0.18 -11.61 7.09
CA ILE A 271 -1.40 -11.61 7.92
C ILE A 271 -2.28 -10.39 7.60
N LEU A 272 -1.70 -9.25 7.21
CA LEU A 272 -2.45 -8.03 6.84
C LEU A 272 -3.28 -8.20 5.55
N LEU A 273 -3.09 -9.27 4.79
CA LEU A 273 -3.97 -9.61 3.66
C LEU A 273 -5.35 -10.09 4.11
N VAL A 274 -5.43 -10.69 5.31
CA VAL A 274 -6.70 -11.20 5.87
C VAL A 274 -7.74 -10.09 6.02
N PRO A 275 -7.48 -8.99 6.74
CA PRO A 275 -8.46 -7.92 6.89
C PRO A 275 -8.77 -7.22 5.57
N ALA A 276 -7.84 -7.17 4.62
CA ALA A 276 -8.10 -6.59 3.30
C ALA A 276 -9.20 -7.36 2.55
N VAL A 277 -9.19 -8.70 2.61
CA VAL A 277 -10.24 -9.54 2.02
C VAL A 277 -11.54 -9.41 2.81
N VAL A 278 -11.49 -9.50 4.14
CA VAL A 278 -12.66 -9.41 5.02
C VAL A 278 -13.40 -8.07 4.83
N THR A 279 -12.66 -6.97 4.82
CA THR A 279 -13.26 -5.63 4.64
C THR A 279 -13.86 -5.45 3.24
N THR A 280 -13.25 -5.98 2.19
CA THR A 280 -13.77 -5.89 0.82
C THR A 280 -15.13 -6.59 0.68
N VAL A 281 -15.32 -7.72 1.37
CA VAL A 281 -16.58 -8.48 1.33
C VAL A 281 -17.67 -7.87 2.21
N LEU A 282 -17.31 -7.42 3.41
CA LEU A 282 -18.28 -6.93 4.40
C LEU A 282 -18.67 -5.47 4.21
N PHE A 283 -17.80 -4.64 3.66
CA PHE A 283 -17.99 -3.20 3.57
C PHE A 283 -19.21 -2.74 2.75
N PRO A 284 -19.51 -3.31 1.56
CA PRO A 284 -20.69 -2.92 0.78
C PRO A 284 -22.01 -3.15 1.54
N HIS A 285 -22.03 -4.15 2.42
CA HIS A 285 -23.21 -4.48 3.20
C HIS A 285 -23.44 -3.54 4.40
N VAL A 286 -22.38 -3.01 5.00
CA VAL A 286 -22.48 -2.09 6.15
C VAL A 286 -23.09 -0.74 5.74
N VAL A 287 -22.71 -0.21 4.58
CA VAL A 287 -23.19 1.09 4.09
C VAL A 287 -24.69 1.08 3.79
N THR A 288 -25.26 -0.08 3.43
CA THR A 288 -26.69 -0.21 3.06
C THR A 288 -27.62 -0.48 4.25
N LEU A 289 -27.09 -0.80 5.44
CA LEU A 289 -27.91 -1.31 6.54
C LEU A 289 -28.65 -0.24 7.34
N GLY A 290 -28.22 1.00 7.37
CA GLY A 290 -28.92 2.14 8.00
C GLY A 290 -29.23 2.01 9.51
N GLU A 291 -29.04 0.84 10.11
CA GLU A 291 -29.28 0.55 11.53
C GLU A 291 -27.97 0.31 12.28
N ARG A 292 -27.67 1.11 13.28
CA ARG A 292 -26.46 1.03 14.11
C ARG A 292 -26.20 -0.36 14.71
N VAL A 293 -27.24 -1.07 15.11
CA VAL A 293 -27.11 -2.43 15.70
C VAL A 293 -26.57 -3.43 14.70
N ARG A 294 -27.01 -3.35 13.45
CA ARG A 294 -26.53 -4.24 12.37
C ARG A 294 -25.11 -3.88 11.96
N GLU A 295 -24.78 -2.59 11.92
CA GLU A 295 -23.44 -2.06 11.68
C GLU A 295 -22.44 -2.61 12.70
N ARG A 296 -22.76 -2.53 14.00
CA ARG A 296 -21.91 -3.05 15.09
C ARG A 296 -21.76 -4.58 15.01
N ARG A 297 -22.81 -5.31 14.69
CA ARG A 297 -22.72 -6.78 14.48
C ARG A 297 -21.83 -7.14 13.32
N ALA A 298 -21.91 -6.42 12.20
CA ALA A 298 -21.05 -6.64 11.04
C ALA A 298 -19.57 -6.35 11.38
N LEU A 299 -19.30 -5.25 12.10
CA LEU A 299 -17.96 -4.92 12.59
C LEU A 299 -17.40 -6.02 13.51
N LEU A 300 -18.18 -6.48 14.50
CA LEU A 300 -17.77 -7.55 15.41
C LEU A 300 -17.53 -8.87 14.67
N GLY A 301 -18.36 -9.21 13.68
CA GLY A 301 -18.15 -10.35 12.79
C GLY A 301 -16.83 -10.27 12.00
N ALA A 302 -16.54 -9.09 11.44
CA ALA A 302 -15.28 -8.82 10.75
C ALA A 302 -14.07 -8.94 11.68
N LEU A 303 -14.16 -8.38 12.87
CA LEU A 303 -13.11 -8.46 13.89
C LEU A 303 -12.88 -9.91 14.34
N ALA A 304 -13.95 -10.67 14.62
CA ALA A 304 -13.87 -12.07 15.04
C ALA A 304 -13.23 -12.95 13.93
N THR A 305 -13.66 -12.78 12.69
CA THR A 305 -13.10 -13.53 11.55
C THR A 305 -11.62 -13.18 11.35
N THR A 306 -11.27 -11.88 11.41
CA THR A 306 -9.88 -11.43 11.28
C THR A 306 -9.02 -11.94 12.42
N ALA A 307 -9.52 -11.90 13.67
CA ALA A 307 -8.84 -12.45 14.83
C ALA A 307 -8.60 -13.97 14.69
N ALA A 308 -9.62 -14.72 14.31
CA ALA A 308 -9.52 -16.17 14.16
C ALA A 308 -8.49 -16.57 13.09
N LEU A 309 -8.57 -15.97 11.88
CA LEU A 309 -7.64 -16.26 10.79
C LEU A 309 -6.22 -15.76 11.10
N GLY A 310 -6.07 -14.56 11.67
CA GLY A 310 -4.77 -14.01 12.05
C GLY A 310 -4.11 -14.85 13.16
N THR A 311 -4.88 -15.30 14.15
CA THR A 311 -4.39 -16.21 15.19
C THR A 311 -3.98 -17.56 14.61
N LEU A 312 -4.79 -18.13 13.70
CA LEU A 312 -4.45 -19.38 13.03
C LEU A 312 -3.12 -19.26 12.26
N MET A 313 -2.94 -18.19 11.50
CA MET A 313 -1.67 -17.94 10.78
C MET A 313 -0.51 -17.76 11.76
N THR A 314 -0.71 -17.05 12.88
CA THR A 314 0.31 -16.88 13.92
C THR A 314 0.70 -18.23 14.55
N LEU A 315 -0.27 -19.12 14.80
CA LEU A 315 0.00 -20.45 15.31
C LEU A 315 0.77 -21.32 14.29
N VAL A 316 0.44 -21.23 13.00
CA VAL A 316 1.20 -21.90 11.93
C VAL A 316 2.65 -21.39 11.90
N PHE A 317 2.87 -20.09 12.03
CA PHE A 317 4.20 -19.49 12.09
C PHE A 317 4.96 -19.86 13.38
N ALA A 318 4.24 -20.12 14.48
CA ALA A 318 4.85 -20.59 15.72
C ALA A 318 5.21 -22.09 15.68
N ALA A 319 4.43 -22.90 14.97
CA ALA A 319 4.63 -24.35 14.91
C ALA A 319 5.88 -24.75 14.10
N ALA A 320 6.18 -24.05 13.01
CA ALA A 320 7.27 -24.41 12.10
C ALA A 320 8.01 -23.14 11.58
N PRO A 321 8.56 -22.29 12.48
CA PRO A 321 9.09 -21.00 12.05
C PRO A 321 10.35 -21.12 11.17
N ARG A 322 11.23 -22.09 11.45
CA ARG A 322 12.44 -22.33 10.66
C ARG A 322 12.11 -22.87 9.27
N GLU A 323 11.29 -23.88 9.22
CA GLU A 323 10.89 -24.57 7.98
C GLU A 323 10.20 -23.58 7.03
N LEU A 324 9.33 -22.73 7.56
CA LEU A 324 8.64 -21.70 6.79
C LEU A 324 9.60 -20.66 6.23
N LEU A 325 10.56 -20.19 7.03
CA LEU A 325 11.56 -19.23 6.55
C LEU A 325 12.52 -19.87 5.54
N ASP A 326 12.98 -21.08 5.78
CA ASP A 326 13.89 -21.81 4.89
C ASP A 326 13.21 -22.13 3.54
N VAL A 327 11.94 -22.54 3.57
CA VAL A 327 11.16 -22.81 2.36
C VAL A 327 10.85 -21.51 1.61
N ALA A 328 10.48 -20.44 2.30
CA ALA A 328 10.16 -19.17 1.63
C ALA A 328 11.42 -18.43 1.19
N PHE A 329 12.32 -18.10 2.11
CA PHE A 329 13.43 -17.17 1.89
C PHE A 329 14.78 -17.84 1.66
N GLY A 330 14.93 -19.12 2.02
CA GLY A 330 16.17 -19.88 1.92
C GLY A 330 16.91 -20.01 3.27
N LYS A 331 17.89 -20.92 3.32
CA LYS A 331 18.54 -21.36 4.57
C LYS A 331 19.32 -20.26 5.34
N GLY A 332 19.56 -19.09 4.73
CA GLY A 332 20.28 -17.98 5.39
C GLY A 332 19.49 -17.23 6.47
N TYR A 333 18.18 -17.48 6.60
CA TYR A 333 17.28 -16.72 7.47
C TYR A 333 16.83 -17.47 8.73
N GLY A 334 17.24 -18.72 8.91
CA GLY A 334 16.81 -19.61 10.02
C GLY A 334 17.15 -19.07 11.42
N LEU A 335 18.19 -18.23 11.57
CA LEU A 335 18.54 -17.59 12.85
C LEU A 335 17.45 -16.62 13.35
N ALA A 336 16.64 -16.08 12.44
CA ALA A 336 15.55 -15.16 12.76
C ALA A 336 14.23 -15.87 13.10
N ALA A 337 14.19 -17.19 13.10
CA ALA A 337 12.98 -17.97 13.29
C ALA A 337 12.23 -17.65 14.60
N SER A 338 12.94 -17.37 15.68
CA SER A 338 12.35 -17.02 16.97
C SER A 338 11.58 -15.69 16.97
N TRP A 339 11.79 -14.85 15.97
CA TRP A 339 11.12 -13.53 15.85
C TRP A 339 9.80 -13.61 15.08
N LEU A 340 9.56 -14.72 14.34
CA LEU A 340 8.42 -14.83 13.41
C LEU A 340 7.08 -14.82 14.14
N ALA A 341 6.90 -15.68 15.12
CA ALA A 341 5.63 -15.78 15.85
C ALA A 341 5.28 -14.52 16.65
N PRO A 342 6.21 -13.89 17.41
CA PRO A 342 5.90 -12.64 18.11
C PRO A 342 5.55 -11.49 17.17
N LEU A 343 6.25 -11.36 16.03
CA LEU A 343 5.93 -10.32 15.06
C LEU A 343 4.61 -10.60 14.33
N ALA A 344 4.31 -11.88 14.04
CA ALA A 344 3.03 -12.31 13.49
C ALA A 344 1.86 -11.97 14.44
N ALA A 345 2.05 -12.17 15.75
CA ALA A 345 1.07 -11.76 16.76
C ALA A 345 0.81 -10.25 16.72
N ALA A 346 1.87 -9.43 16.61
CA ALA A 346 1.72 -7.99 16.44
C ALA A 346 0.92 -7.66 15.16
N MET A 347 1.21 -8.30 14.02
CA MET A 347 0.49 -8.08 12.76
C MET A 347 -0.98 -8.56 12.86
N THR A 348 -1.28 -9.60 13.64
CA THR A 348 -2.66 -10.00 13.93
C THR A 348 -3.43 -8.89 14.66
N VAL A 349 -2.82 -8.25 15.65
CA VAL A 349 -3.45 -7.13 16.35
C VAL A 349 -3.59 -5.90 15.44
N TYR A 350 -2.58 -5.59 14.62
CA TYR A 350 -2.71 -4.54 13.59
C TYR A 350 -3.81 -4.83 12.58
N SER A 351 -4.06 -6.12 12.27
CA SER A 351 -5.18 -6.52 11.40
C SER A 351 -6.54 -6.11 11.95
N LEU A 352 -6.72 -6.15 13.27
CA LEU A 352 -7.94 -5.66 13.91
C LEU A 352 -8.07 -4.14 13.77
N ALA A 353 -6.98 -3.42 14.00
CA ALA A 353 -6.96 -1.96 13.79
C ALA A 353 -7.22 -1.57 12.32
N TYR A 354 -6.79 -2.40 11.36
CA TYR A 354 -7.11 -2.22 9.94
C TYR A 354 -8.61 -2.32 9.67
N VAL A 355 -9.31 -3.30 10.27
CA VAL A 355 -10.77 -3.42 10.16
C VAL A 355 -11.46 -2.16 10.71
N TYR A 356 -11.04 -1.65 11.87
CA TYR A 356 -11.55 -0.39 12.42
C TYR A 356 -11.28 0.80 11.48
N LEU A 357 -10.08 0.90 10.94
CA LEU A 357 -9.72 1.98 10.02
C LEU A 357 -10.69 2.04 8.83
N PHE A 358 -10.92 0.90 8.18
CA PHE A 358 -11.83 0.83 7.04
C PHE A 358 -13.29 1.06 7.44
N HIS A 359 -13.70 0.57 8.60
CA HIS A 359 -15.01 0.88 9.17
C HIS A 359 -15.20 2.40 9.34
N PHE A 360 -14.26 3.10 9.97
CA PHE A 360 -14.34 4.55 10.16
C PHE A 360 -14.33 5.34 8.86
N LEU A 361 -13.58 4.89 7.87
CA LEU A 361 -13.59 5.49 6.54
C LEU A 361 -14.96 5.35 5.86
N ALA A 362 -15.65 4.21 6.05
CA ALA A 362 -16.98 3.98 5.47
C ALA A 362 -18.06 4.84 6.09
N VAL A 363 -18.05 4.95 7.41
CA VAL A 363 -19.04 5.76 8.12
C VAL A 363 -18.68 7.25 8.15
N GLY A 364 -17.60 7.67 7.43
CA GLY A 364 -17.21 9.07 7.29
C GLY A 364 -16.56 9.68 8.54
N ARG A 365 -16.11 8.86 9.48
CA ARG A 365 -15.42 9.32 10.72
C ARG A 365 -13.96 9.66 10.43
N THR A 366 -13.73 10.73 9.71
CA THR A 366 -12.43 11.11 9.18
C THR A 366 -11.40 11.51 10.23
N ARG A 367 -11.80 11.92 11.45
CA ARG A 367 -10.87 12.36 12.50
C ARG A 367 -10.05 11.25 13.16
N TYR A 368 -10.33 9.99 12.86
CA TYR A 368 -9.58 8.84 13.38
C TYR A 368 -8.07 8.90 13.06
N TRP A 369 -7.68 9.57 11.96
CA TRP A 369 -6.27 9.74 11.64
C TRP A 369 -5.46 10.42 12.76
N LEU A 370 -6.08 11.28 13.61
CA LEU A 370 -5.41 11.90 14.76
C LEU A 370 -4.96 10.85 15.78
N VAL A 371 -5.81 9.86 16.06
CA VAL A 371 -5.49 8.74 16.96
C VAL A 371 -4.31 7.95 16.42
N ALA A 372 -4.35 7.62 15.14
CA ALA A 372 -3.29 6.86 14.49
C ALA A 372 -1.94 7.63 14.49
N VAL A 373 -1.96 8.96 14.24
CA VAL A 373 -0.76 9.82 14.30
C VAL A 373 -0.16 9.86 15.71
N LEU A 374 -0.99 9.95 16.75
CA LEU A 374 -0.51 9.94 18.14
C LEU A 374 0.19 8.61 18.48
N VAL A 375 -0.40 7.47 18.03
CA VAL A 375 0.22 6.16 18.22
C VAL A 375 1.53 6.05 17.45
N LEU A 376 1.59 6.54 16.20
CA LEU A 376 2.82 6.57 15.41
C LEU A 376 3.90 7.43 16.08
N GLY A 377 3.54 8.61 16.61
CA GLY A 377 4.46 9.47 17.36
C GLY A 377 5.03 8.74 18.57
N GLY A 378 4.18 8.07 19.34
CA GLY A 378 4.60 7.24 20.48
C GLY A 378 5.52 6.08 20.05
N GLN A 379 5.20 5.40 18.94
CA GLN A 379 6.03 4.33 18.38
C GLN A 379 7.43 4.83 17.98
N VAL A 380 7.51 5.98 17.30
CA VAL A 380 8.78 6.60 16.91
C VAL A 380 9.62 6.94 18.15
N VAL A 381 9.00 7.51 19.18
CA VAL A 381 9.68 7.80 20.46
C VAL A 381 10.20 6.51 21.11
N LEU A 382 9.37 5.45 21.16
CA LEU A 382 9.79 4.16 21.71
C LEU A 382 10.97 3.56 20.95
N TYR A 383 10.99 3.66 19.60
CA TYR A 383 12.14 3.22 18.82
C TYR A 383 13.40 4.04 19.09
N GLY A 384 13.29 5.31 19.49
CA GLY A 384 14.45 6.11 19.94
C GLY A 384 15.15 5.51 21.16
N PHE A 385 14.40 4.80 22.03
CA PHE A 385 14.96 4.17 23.24
C PHE A 385 15.18 2.66 23.10
N PHE A 386 14.37 1.97 22.32
CA PHE A 386 14.34 0.51 22.21
C PHE A 386 14.64 0.03 20.80
N HIS A 387 15.91 0.15 20.37
CA HIS A 387 16.35 -0.24 19.03
C HIS A 387 17.64 -1.08 19.00
N GLN A 388 18.14 -1.51 20.18
CA GLN A 388 19.44 -2.21 20.26
C GLN A 388 19.34 -3.70 19.90
N ARG A 389 18.15 -4.33 19.99
CA ARG A 389 17.93 -5.76 19.72
C ARG A 389 16.63 -5.97 18.94
N PRO A 390 16.57 -6.98 18.04
CA PRO A 390 15.34 -7.27 17.29
C PRO A 390 14.11 -7.49 18.17
N ALA A 391 14.30 -8.14 19.33
CA ALA A 391 13.22 -8.35 20.29
C ALA A 391 12.61 -7.04 20.82
N GLN A 392 13.40 -5.97 20.95
CA GLN A 392 12.91 -4.66 21.37
C GLN A 392 12.04 -4.02 20.29
N LEU A 393 12.44 -4.13 19.01
CA LEU A 393 11.61 -3.65 17.90
C LEU A 393 10.26 -4.38 17.85
N ILE A 394 10.28 -5.69 18.05
CA ILE A 394 9.06 -6.51 18.09
C ILE A 394 8.18 -6.12 19.28
N ALA A 395 8.76 -5.90 20.47
CA ALA A 395 8.03 -5.43 21.63
C ALA A 395 7.35 -4.08 21.39
N VAL A 396 8.04 -3.12 20.75
CA VAL A 396 7.47 -1.83 20.34
C VAL A 396 6.33 -2.05 19.35
N GLN A 397 6.46 -2.97 18.38
CA GLN A 397 5.38 -3.29 17.44
C GLN A 397 4.16 -3.86 18.18
N ILE A 398 4.35 -4.79 19.12
CA ILE A 398 3.25 -5.38 19.90
C ILE A 398 2.52 -4.28 20.72
N VAL A 399 3.29 -3.46 21.44
CA VAL A 399 2.72 -2.37 22.25
C VAL A 399 1.94 -1.38 21.37
N SER A 400 2.53 -0.93 20.28
CA SER A 400 1.89 0.02 19.36
C SER A 400 0.62 -0.56 18.72
N ALA A 401 0.65 -1.84 18.34
CA ALA A 401 -0.53 -2.53 17.81
C ALA A 401 -1.65 -2.62 18.86
N ALA A 402 -1.31 -3.00 20.09
CA ALA A 402 -2.27 -3.09 21.19
C ALA A 402 -2.88 -1.72 21.53
N VAL A 403 -2.06 -0.68 21.64
CA VAL A 403 -2.52 0.69 21.89
C VAL A 403 -3.44 1.17 20.77
N LEU A 404 -3.08 0.92 19.50
CA LEU A 404 -3.91 1.30 18.36
C LEU A 404 -5.25 0.57 18.36
N ALA A 405 -5.27 -0.74 18.63
CA ALA A 405 -6.49 -1.54 18.66
C ALA A 405 -7.43 -1.09 19.79
N VAL A 406 -6.89 -0.86 21.01
CA VAL A 406 -7.66 -0.35 22.15
C VAL A 406 -8.18 1.07 21.86
N ALA A 407 -7.34 1.94 21.33
CA ALA A 407 -7.74 3.31 21.00
C ALA A 407 -8.81 3.32 19.91
N SER A 408 -8.79 2.39 18.96
CA SER A 408 -9.83 2.24 17.94
C SER A 408 -11.17 1.85 18.53
N GLU A 409 -11.20 0.89 19.45
CA GLU A 409 -12.43 0.48 20.15
C GLU A 409 -12.99 1.62 21.02
N VAL A 410 -12.12 2.32 21.75
CA VAL A 410 -12.53 3.48 22.57
C VAL A 410 -13.09 4.60 21.69
N TYR A 411 -12.47 4.84 20.52
CA TYR A 411 -12.93 5.84 19.57
C TYR A 411 -14.31 5.47 18.98
N ASP A 412 -14.53 4.19 18.68
CA ASP A 412 -15.83 3.71 18.21
C ASP A 412 -16.93 3.91 19.24
N ARG A 413 -16.70 3.50 20.49
CA ARG A 413 -17.68 3.64 21.59
C ARG A 413 -18.00 5.10 21.93
N ARG A 414 -17.00 6.00 21.91
CA ARG A 414 -17.25 7.44 22.19
C ARG A 414 -18.08 8.14 21.13
N ALA A 415 -18.09 7.63 19.93
CA ALA A 415 -18.92 8.17 18.85
C ALA A 415 -20.36 7.59 18.88
N GLU A 416 -20.63 6.66 19.83
CA GLU A 416 -21.97 6.12 20.09
C GLU A 416 -22.76 6.98 21.11
N VAL A 417 -22.05 7.83 21.88
CA VAL A 417 -22.61 8.77 22.87
C VAL A 417 -22.72 10.17 22.24
#